data_27145be52698eb2dbfeda0a36b45c1bd
#
_entry.id   27145be52698eb2dbfeda0a36b45c1bd
#
_cell.length_a   1.000
_cell.length_b   1.000
_cell.length_c   1.000
_cell.angle_alpha   90.00
_cell.angle_beta   90.00
_cell.angle_gamma   90.00
#
_symmetry.space_group_name_H-M   'P 1'
#
loop_
_entity.id
_entity.type
_entity.pdbx_description
1 polymer ?
#
loop_
_entity_poly.entity_id
_entity_poly.type
_entity_poly.pdbx_seq_one_letter_code
_entity_poly.pdbx_strand_id
1 'polypeptide(L)'
;MIYMEISDEKLWESCLKGDKEAFRELYCRFYALLRNYGIKLLPDKNLVEDCVQDIFINLIQNHTSLSPTANVRGYLLKALRHKLYDTIEKNRKMEDVSLYEDVFQVDELFSRIA
;
A
#
# COMPACT_ATOMS: atom_id res chain seq x y z
N MET A 1 16.82 17.43 -7.05
CA MET A 1 16.47 16.17 -6.49
C MET A 1 16.69 15.04 -7.45
N ILE A 2 17.50 14.11 -7.02
CA ILE A 2 18.05 13.07 -7.87
C ILE A 2 16.98 12.11 -8.42
N TYR A 3 15.90 11.89 -7.68
CA TYR A 3 14.94 10.83 -8.02
C TYR A 3 13.65 11.31 -8.69
N MET A 4 13.48 12.62 -8.90
CA MET A 4 12.19 13.13 -9.40
C MET A 4 11.82 12.67 -10.81
N GLU A 5 12.81 12.40 -11.66
CA GLU A 5 12.57 12.09 -13.07
C GLU A 5 12.86 10.63 -13.44
N ILE A 6 13.24 9.80 -12.49
CA ILE A 6 13.52 8.40 -12.79
C ILE A 6 12.25 7.56 -12.78
N SER A 7 12.28 6.42 -13.46
CA SER A 7 11.16 5.50 -13.50
C SER A 7 10.90 4.90 -12.11
N ASP A 8 9.69 4.40 -11.93
CA ASP A 8 9.32 3.71 -10.69
C ASP A 8 10.24 2.51 -10.42
N GLU A 9 10.60 1.78 -11.47
CA GLU A 9 11.45 0.59 -11.35
C GLU A 9 12.85 0.96 -10.87
N LYS A 10 13.42 2.02 -11.42
CA LYS A 10 14.75 2.48 -10.98
C LYS A 10 14.72 3.04 -9.57
N LEU A 11 13.65 3.75 -9.22
CA LEU A 11 13.46 4.22 -7.86
C LEU A 11 13.36 3.04 -6.90
N TRP A 12 12.62 2.01 -7.27
CA TRP A 12 12.49 0.79 -6.48
C TRP A 12 13.84 0.12 -6.26
N GLU A 13 14.67 0.04 -7.30
CA GLU A 13 16.01 -0.52 -7.17
C GLU A 13 16.84 0.20 -6.10
N SER A 14 16.74 1.53 -6.06
CA SER A 14 17.43 2.32 -5.03
C SER A 14 16.87 2.04 -3.64
N CYS A 15 15.56 1.84 -3.54
CA CYS A 15 14.93 1.45 -2.29
C CYS A 15 15.43 0.09 -1.80
N LEU A 16 15.64 -0.86 -2.71
CA LEU A 16 16.17 -2.17 -2.35
C LEU A 16 17.56 -2.09 -1.73
N LYS A 17 18.31 -1.06 -2.09
CA LYS A 17 19.65 -0.82 -1.53
C LYS A 17 19.61 -0.06 -0.20
N GLY A 18 18.42 0.32 0.26
CA GLY A 18 18.25 1.02 1.52
C GLY A 18 18.44 2.54 1.45
N ASP A 19 18.38 3.12 0.26
CA ASP A 19 18.54 4.57 0.09
C ASP A 19 17.34 5.32 0.66
N LYS A 20 17.58 6.11 1.70
CA LYS A 20 16.52 6.84 2.41
C LYS A 20 15.83 7.88 1.53
N GLU A 21 16.58 8.56 0.67
CA GLU A 21 16.00 9.54 -0.25
C GLU A 21 15.10 8.87 -1.27
N ALA A 22 15.45 7.66 -1.71
CA ALA A 22 14.61 6.88 -2.61
C ALA A 22 13.29 6.51 -1.94
N PHE A 23 13.31 6.11 -0.68
CA PHE A 23 12.08 5.81 0.08
C PHE A 23 11.21 7.05 0.24
N ARG A 24 11.83 8.20 0.49
CA ARG A 24 11.10 9.47 0.60
C ARG A 24 10.38 9.79 -0.70
N GLU A 25 11.07 9.64 -1.83
CA GLU A 25 10.46 9.88 -3.13
C GLU A 25 9.36 8.87 -3.44
N LEU A 26 9.55 7.60 -3.09
CA LEU A 26 8.55 6.57 -3.26
C LEU A 26 7.27 6.92 -2.48
N TYR A 27 7.43 7.34 -1.24
CA TYR A 27 6.32 7.79 -0.40
C TYR A 27 5.57 8.95 -1.06
N CYS A 28 6.31 9.97 -1.51
CA CYS A 28 5.70 11.13 -2.15
C CYS A 28 4.94 10.78 -3.43
N ARG A 29 5.46 9.84 -4.23
CA ARG A 29 4.81 9.43 -5.48
C ARG A 29 3.51 8.69 -5.26
N PHE A 30 3.46 7.82 -4.25
CA PHE A 30 2.38 6.83 -4.14
C PHE A 30 1.45 7.06 -2.97
N TYR A 31 1.76 7.96 -2.05
CA TYR A 31 0.93 8.15 -0.86
C TYR A 31 -0.52 8.48 -1.20
N ALA A 32 -0.74 9.48 -2.06
CA ALA A 32 -2.09 9.92 -2.42
C ALA A 32 -2.86 8.83 -3.15
N LEU A 33 -2.20 8.09 -4.04
CA LEU A 33 -2.81 6.98 -4.76
C LEU A 33 -3.29 5.90 -3.79
N LEU A 34 -2.43 5.50 -2.88
CA LEU A 34 -2.75 4.45 -1.91
C LEU A 34 -3.85 4.89 -0.96
N ARG A 35 -3.76 6.12 -0.46
CA ARG A 35 -4.78 6.66 0.44
C ARG A 35 -6.14 6.71 -0.24
N ASN A 36 -6.20 7.22 -1.45
CA ASN A 36 -7.46 7.35 -2.18
C ASN A 36 -8.07 5.98 -2.49
N TYR A 37 -7.24 5.03 -2.88
CA TYR A 37 -7.68 3.66 -3.11
C TYR A 37 -8.24 3.05 -1.82
N GLY A 38 -7.51 3.20 -0.73
CA GLY A 38 -7.92 2.64 0.56
C GLY A 38 -9.23 3.21 1.07
N ILE A 39 -9.43 4.52 0.92
CA ILE A 39 -10.68 5.17 1.38
C ILE A 39 -11.88 4.69 0.57
N LYS A 40 -11.69 4.37 -0.70
CA LYS A 40 -12.78 3.79 -1.51
C LYS A 40 -13.18 2.42 -1.04
N LEU A 41 -12.20 1.63 -0.57
CA LEU A 41 -12.48 0.29 -0.03
C LEU A 41 -13.04 0.35 1.38
N LEU A 42 -12.50 1.23 2.21
CA LEU A 42 -12.87 1.34 3.62
C LEU A 42 -12.97 2.82 3.97
N PRO A 43 -14.20 3.36 4.14
CA PRO A 43 -14.38 4.79 4.39
C PRO A 43 -14.03 5.16 5.84
N ASP A 44 -12.83 4.87 6.25
CA ASP A 44 -12.25 5.22 7.55
C ASP A 44 -10.87 5.82 7.29
N LYS A 45 -10.84 7.14 7.16
CA LYS A 45 -9.65 7.88 6.77
C LYS A 45 -8.46 7.59 7.68
N ASN A 46 -8.67 7.63 8.98
CA ASN A 46 -7.58 7.46 9.94
C ASN A 46 -6.99 6.05 9.85
N LEU A 47 -7.84 5.05 9.74
CA LEU A 47 -7.41 3.67 9.62
C LEU A 47 -6.63 3.44 8.33
N VAL A 48 -7.12 3.99 7.22
CA VAL A 48 -6.45 3.87 5.93
C VAL A 48 -5.09 4.55 5.96
N GLU A 49 -5.00 5.75 6.50
CA GLU A 49 -3.73 6.48 6.59
C GLU A 49 -2.71 5.71 7.42
N ASP A 50 -3.14 5.12 8.53
CA ASP A 50 -2.26 4.29 9.36
C ASP A 50 -1.77 3.06 8.58
N CYS A 51 -2.64 2.41 7.81
CA CYS A 51 -2.25 1.26 7.00
C CYS A 51 -1.25 1.64 5.92
N VAL A 52 -1.43 2.78 5.26
CA VAL A 52 -0.49 3.26 4.24
C VAL A 52 0.88 3.51 4.86
N GLN A 53 0.92 4.17 6.01
CA GLN A 53 2.18 4.43 6.71
C GLN A 53 2.88 3.13 7.09
N ASP A 54 2.13 2.16 7.61
CA ASP A 54 2.67 0.86 7.99
C ASP A 54 3.32 0.14 6.81
N ILE A 55 2.75 0.25 5.62
CA ILE A 55 3.32 -0.34 4.42
C ILE A 55 4.72 0.23 4.16
N PHE A 56 4.86 1.55 4.21
CA PHE A 56 6.16 2.18 3.97
C PHE A 56 7.18 1.88 5.06
N ILE A 57 6.72 1.81 6.31
CA ILE A 57 7.59 1.41 7.43
C ILE A 57 8.11 -0.01 7.21
N ASN A 58 7.23 -0.93 6.84
CA ASN A 58 7.62 -2.32 6.56
C ASN A 58 8.59 -2.42 5.40
N LEU A 59 8.40 -1.63 4.33
CA LEU A 59 9.32 -1.61 3.20
C LEU A 59 10.72 -1.17 3.64
N ILE A 60 10.79 -0.11 4.43
CA ILE A 60 12.07 0.40 4.93
C ILE A 60 12.77 -0.64 5.81
N GLN A 61 12.03 -1.22 6.75
CA GLN A 61 12.58 -2.19 7.70
C GLN A 61 13.02 -3.49 7.03
N ASN A 62 12.36 -3.89 5.97
CA ASN A 62 12.59 -5.18 5.32
C ASN A 62 13.11 -5.04 3.89
N HIS A 63 13.79 -3.93 3.58
CA HIS A 63 14.23 -3.67 2.20
C HIS A 63 15.14 -4.76 1.64
N THR A 64 15.92 -5.42 2.48
CA THR A 64 16.80 -6.49 2.03
C THR A 64 16.06 -7.75 1.59
N SER A 65 14.80 -7.90 2.02
CA SER A 65 13.96 -9.04 1.66
C SER A 65 13.10 -8.78 0.43
N LEU A 66 13.09 -7.54 -0.07
CA LEU A 66 12.28 -7.17 -1.22
C LEU A 66 12.94 -7.61 -2.52
N SER A 67 12.11 -7.94 -3.51
CA SER A 67 12.59 -8.34 -4.83
C SER A 67 12.36 -7.21 -5.84
N PRO A 68 13.15 -7.16 -6.92
CA PRO A 68 12.85 -6.24 -8.02
C PRO A 68 11.45 -6.48 -8.57
N THR A 69 10.79 -5.43 -9.02
CA THR A 69 9.47 -5.56 -9.64
C THR A 69 9.37 -4.60 -10.81
N ALA A 70 8.71 -5.05 -11.87
CA ALA A 70 8.41 -4.20 -13.02
C ALA A 70 7.11 -3.41 -12.82
N ASN A 71 6.37 -3.68 -11.73
CA ASN A 71 5.10 -3.02 -11.46
C ASN A 71 5.05 -2.58 -10.00
N VAL A 72 5.72 -1.49 -9.70
CA VAL A 72 5.78 -0.94 -8.32
C VAL A 72 4.39 -0.54 -7.85
N ARG A 73 3.63 0.14 -8.70
CA ARG A 73 2.27 0.57 -8.38
C ARG A 73 1.39 -0.61 -7.98
N GLY A 74 1.40 -1.67 -8.79
CA GLY A 74 0.61 -2.87 -8.52
C GLY A 74 1.04 -3.56 -7.24
N TYR A 75 2.34 -3.61 -6.98
CA TYR A 75 2.87 -4.19 -5.75
C TYR A 75 2.34 -3.44 -4.52
N LEU A 76 2.40 -2.10 -4.55
CA LEU A 76 1.96 -1.29 -3.42
C LEU A 76 0.45 -1.37 -3.20
N LEU A 77 -0.34 -1.37 -4.28
CA LEU A 77 -1.80 -1.52 -4.17
C LEU A 77 -2.17 -2.87 -3.57
N LYS A 78 -1.48 -3.93 -3.99
CA LYS A 78 -1.72 -5.27 -3.45
C LYS A 78 -1.33 -5.33 -1.97
N ALA A 79 -0.21 -4.73 -1.60
CA ALA A 79 0.22 -4.68 -0.20
C ALA A 79 -0.80 -3.94 0.67
N LEU A 80 -1.33 -2.82 0.19
CA LEU A 80 -2.35 -2.07 0.91
C LEU A 80 -3.63 -2.89 1.07
N ARG A 81 -4.06 -3.56 0.00
CA ARG A 81 -5.25 -4.40 0.05
C ARG A 81 -5.13 -5.48 1.11
N HIS A 82 -3.99 -6.17 1.14
CA HIS A 82 -3.73 -7.18 2.17
C HIS A 82 -3.71 -6.58 3.58
N LYS A 83 -3.09 -5.42 3.73
CA LYS A 83 -3.02 -4.75 5.03
C LYS A 83 -4.41 -4.35 5.52
N LEU A 84 -5.25 -3.84 4.63
CA LEU A 84 -6.63 -3.48 4.97
C LEU A 84 -7.44 -4.71 5.36
N TYR A 85 -7.28 -5.81 4.64
CA TYR A 85 -7.97 -7.06 4.98
C TYR A 85 -7.56 -7.55 6.35
N ASP A 86 -6.27 -7.56 6.65
CA ASP A 86 -5.79 -8.00 7.97
C ASP A 86 -6.38 -7.13 9.07
N THR A 87 -6.44 -5.83 8.84
CA THR A 87 -6.99 -4.89 9.81
C THR A 87 -8.49 -5.10 10.01
N ILE A 88 -9.22 -5.31 8.92
CA ILE A 88 -10.66 -5.59 8.97
C ILE A 88 -10.92 -6.89 9.71
N GLU A 89 -10.14 -7.93 9.45
CA GLU A 89 -10.30 -9.22 10.13
C GLU A 89 -10.09 -9.11 11.63
N LYS A 90 -9.11 -8.33 12.05
CA LYS A 90 -8.91 -8.06 13.47
C LYS A 90 -10.10 -7.35 14.09
N ASN A 91 -10.67 -6.38 13.38
CA ASN A 91 -11.81 -5.60 13.88
C ASN A 91 -13.10 -6.41 13.86
N ARG A 92 -13.26 -7.34 12.92
CA ARG A 92 -14.46 -8.20 12.83
C ARG A 92 -14.70 -9.01 14.09
N LYS A 93 -13.66 -9.35 14.81
CA LYS A 93 -13.76 -10.09 16.05
C LYS A 93 -14.35 -9.27 17.19
N MET A 94 -14.40 -7.94 17.01
CA MET A 94 -14.81 -6.99 18.04
C MET A 94 -16.03 -6.17 17.66
N GLU A 95 -16.39 -6.12 16.37
CA GLU A 95 -17.44 -5.28 15.83
C GLU A 95 -18.38 -6.05 14.89
N ASP A 96 -19.46 -5.37 14.47
CA ASP A 96 -20.42 -5.95 13.53
C ASP A 96 -19.79 -6.16 12.16
N VAL A 97 -19.86 -7.38 11.65
CA VAL A 97 -19.31 -7.81 10.37
C VAL A 97 -19.93 -7.03 9.20
N SER A 98 -21.19 -6.63 9.28
CA SER A 98 -21.89 -5.97 8.18
C SER A 98 -21.23 -4.68 7.73
N LEU A 99 -20.45 -4.02 8.59
CA LEU A 99 -19.76 -2.78 8.25
C LEU A 99 -18.73 -2.96 7.13
N TYR A 100 -18.25 -4.19 6.93
CA TYR A 100 -17.12 -4.44 6.03
C TYR A 100 -17.48 -5.33 4.83
N GLU A 101 -18.74 -5.76 4.68
CA GLU A 101 -19.14 -6.62 3.57
C GLU A 101 -18.92 -5.99 2.21
N ASP A 102 -19.27 -4.70 2.09
CA ASP A 102 -19.11 -3.97 0.82
C ASP A 102 -17.64 -3.85 0.43
N VAL A 103 -16.74 -3.72 1.40
CA VAL A 103 -15.31 -3.64 1.15
C VAL A 103 -14.82 -4.93 0.48
N PHE A 104 -15.21 -6.07 1.00
CA PHE A 104 -14.81 -7.37 0.43
C PHE A 104 -15.36 -7.55 -0.98
N GLN A 105 -16.60 -7.15 -1.23
CA GLN A 105 -17.21 -7.26 -2.54
C GLN A 105 -16.51 -6.38 -3.58
N VAL A 106 -16.22 -5.13 -3.23
CA VAL A 106 -15.54 -4.19 -4.13
C VAL A 106 -14.15 -4.72 -4.47
N ASP A 107 -13.42 -5.22 -3.49
CA ASP A 107 -12.09 -5.74 -3.70
C ASP A 107 -12.10 -6.99 -4.58
N GLU A 108 -13.09 -7.86 -4.41
CA GLU A 108 -13.25 -9.05 -5.24
C GLU A 108 -13.45 -8.65 -6.70
N LEU A 109 -14.28 -7.66 -6.95
CA LEU A 109 -14.48 -7.13 -8.31
C LEU A 109 -13.19 -6.54 -8.88
N PHE A 110 -12.44 -5.82 -8.05
CA PHE A 110 -11.17 -5.20 -8.44
C PHE A 110 -10.15 -6.27 -8.84
N SER A 111 -10.12 -7.38 -8.10
CA SER A 111 -9.22 -8.49 -8.39
C SER A 111 -9.53 -9.17 -9.72
N ARG A 112 -10.79 -9.18 -10.13
CA ARG A 112 -11.20 -9.76 -11.41
C ARG A 112 -10.82 -8.88 -12.59
N ILE A 113 -10.76 -7.57 -12.38
CA ILE A 113 -10.43 -6.60 -13.43
C ILE A 113 -8.92 -6.49 -13.61
N ALA A 114 -8.19 -6.57 -12.53
CA ALA A 114 -6.74 -6.49 -12.55
C ALA A 114 -6.10 -7.81 -12.93
#